data_53a359c5505aaa6fce966eb16c682b5b
#
_entry.id   53a359c5505aaa6fce966eb16c682b5b
#
_cell.length_a   1.000
_cell.length_b   1.000
_cell.length_c   1.000
_cell.angle_alpha   90.00
_cell.angle_beta   90.00
_cell.angle_gamma   90.00
#
_symmetry.space_group_name_H-M   'P 1'
#
loop_
_entity.id
_entity.type
_entity.pdbx_description
1 polymer ?
#
loop_
_entity_poly.entity_id
_entity_poly.type
_entity_poly.pdbx_seq_one_letter_code
_entity_poly.pdbx_strand_id
1 'polypeptide(L)'
;MVVVDKENFMGGTGIAHFEHIMSAQEMHGMNRVYAKVTLKKGCSVGYHVHNGDGEDYFVLSGVATLDDNHERTLYLKPGEHYFTPSGKG
;
A
#
# COMPACT_ATOMS: atom_id res chain seq x y z
N MET A 1 -18.70 -0.08 -0.15
CA MET A 1 -17.25 -0.20 0.12
C MET A 1 -16.99 -1.55 0.78
N VAL A 2 -16.00 -2.29 0.30
CA VAL A 2 -15.65 -3.59 0.86
C VAL A 2 -14.48 -3.42 1.81
N VAL A 3 -14.61 -3.98 3.01
CA VAL A 3 -13.58 -3.93 4.05
C VAL A 3 -12.98 -5.32 4.23
N VAL A 4 -11.65 -5.42 4.16
CA VAL A 4 -10.94 -6.68 4.30
C VAL A 4 -9.72 -6.49 5.21
N ASP A 5 -9.58 -7.37 6.19
CA ASP A 5 -8.38 -7.45 7.01
C ASP A 5 -7.47 -8.56 6.48
N LYS A 6 -6.22 -8.23 6.20
CA LYS A 6 -5.24 -9.18 5.69
C LYS A 6 -4.13 -9.36 6.70
N GLU A 7 -4.00 -10.58 7.24
CA GLU A 7 -2.96 -10.92 8.20
C GLU A 7 -1.66 -11.28 7.47
N ASN A 8 -0.56 -10.71 7.95
CA ASN A 8 0.79 -10.93 7.38
C ASN A 8 0.85 -10.71 5.86
N PHE A 9 0.16 -9.68 5.40
CA PHE A 9 0.01 -9.40 3.96
C PHE A 9 1.38 -9.23 3.29
N MET A 10 1.60 -9.98 2.22
CA MET A 10 2.86 -10.00 1.46
C MET A 10 4.09 -10.31 2.33
N GLY A 11 3.92 -11.10 3.40
CA GLY A 11 4.99 -11.42 4.34
C GLY A 11 5.25 -10.36 5.39
N GLY A 12 4.40 -9.36 5.50
CA GLY A 12 4.49 -8.35 6.54
C GLY A 12 4.06 -8.85 7.91
N THR A 13 3.96 -7.96 8.87
CA THR A 13 3.61 -8.26 10.27
C THR A 13 2.25 -7.67 10.62
N GLY A 14 1.44 -8.45 11.34
CA GLY A 14 0.16 -8.02 11.86
C GLY A 14 -0.91 -7.89 10.77
N ILE A 15 -1.85 -6.99 11.00
CA ILE A 15 -3.04 -6.84 10.14
C ILE A 15 -2.95 -5.55 9.33
N ALA A 16 -3.15 -5.67 8.01
CA ALA A 16 -3.40 -4.56 7.12
C ALA A 16 -4.92 -4.46 6.89
N HIS A 17 -5.51 -3.35 7.32
CA HIS A 17 -6.94 -3.09 7.20
C HIS A 17 -7.21 -2.34 5.90
N PHE A 18 -7.87 -3.00 4.95
CA PHE A 18 -8.18 -2.44 3.63
C PHE A 18 -9.64 -2.00 3.57
N GLU A 19 -9.86 -0.75 3.23
CA GLU A 19 -11.18 -0.21 2.89
C GLU A 19 -11.17 0.10 1.39
N HIS A 20 -11.66 -0.83 0.58
CA HIS A 20 -11.67 -0.68 -0.88
C HIS A 20 -12.66 0.39 -1.30
N ILE A 21 -12.17 1.49 -1.86
CA ILE A 21 -12.98 2.63 -2.27
C ILE A 21 -13.74 2.31 -3.56
N MET A 22 -13.08 1.60 -4.48
CA MET A 22 -13.70 1.16 -5.74
C MET A 22 -13.58 -0.35 -5.88
N SER A 23 -14.62 -0.98 -6.42
CA SER A 23 -14.58 -2.39 -6.79
C SER A 23 -13.80 -2.58 -8.10
N ALA A 24 -13.38 -3.81 -8.36
CA ALA A 24 -12.71 -4.13 -9.62
C ALA A 24 -13.59 -3.80 -10.83
N GLN A 25 -14.90 -4.01 -10.71
CA GLN A 25 -15.85 -3.70 -11.76
C GLN A 25 -15.93 -2.19 -12.03
N GLU A 26 -15.97 -1.38 -10.98
CA GLU A 26 -16.00 0.08 -11.12
C GLU A 26 -14.73 0.64 -11.75
N MET A 27 -13.59 0.00 -11.54
CA MET A 27 -12.30 0.44 -12.07
C MET A 27 -12.11 0.10 -13.55
N HIS A 28 -12.93 -0.77 -14.12
CA HIS A 28 -12.88 -1.15 -15.54
C HIS A 28 -11.48 -1.61 -16.01
N GLY A 29 -10.73 -2.28 -15.16
CA GLY A 29 -9.39 -2.76 -15.49
C GLY A 29 -8.29 -1.69 -15.51
N MET A 30 -8.61 -0.42 -15.23
CA MET A 30 -7.64 0.66 -15.22
C MET A 30 -6.74 0.64 -13.99
N ASN A 31 -7.28 0.20 -12.85
CA ASN A 31 -6.54 0.04 -11.61
C ASN A 31 -6.81 -1.35 -11.04
N ARG A 32 -5.88 -1.84 -10.24
CA ARG A 32 -6.04 -3.12 -9.53
C ARG A 32 -6.63 -2.91 -8.15
N VAL A 33 -6.21 -1.86 -7.47
CA VAL A 33 -6.65 -1.54 -6.11
C VAL A 33 -6.77 -0.04 -5.97
N TYR A 34 -7.87 0.39 -5.37
CA TYR A 34 -8.06 1.76 -4.90
C TYR A 34 -8.65 1.66 -3.50
N ALA A 35 -7.81 1.81 -2.50
CA ALA A 35 -8.20 1.52 -1.13
C ALA A 35 -7.53 2.45 -0.12
N LYS A 36 -8.22 2.66 1.00
CA LYS A 36 -7.61 3.21 2.20
C LYS A 36 -7.07 2.04 3.01
N VAL A 37 -5.77 2.08 3.33
CA VAL A 37 -5.11 1.05 4.13
C VAL A 37 -4.75 1.62 5.49
N THR A 38 -5.15 0.94 6.53
CA THR A 38 -4.81 1.30 7.91
C THR A 38 -3.87 0.25 8.49
N LEU A 39 -2.72 0.71 8.96
CA LEU A 39 -1.76 -0.12 9.68
C LEU A 39 -1.62 0.43 11.10
N LYS A 40 -1.94 -0.39 12.09
CA LYS A 40 -1.70 -0.05 13.49
C LYS A 40 -0.20 -0.14 13.77
N LYS A 41 0.23 0.47 14.87
CA LYS A 41 1.63 0.43 15.29
C LYS A 41 2.14 -1.00 15.33
N GLY A 42 3.29 -1.25 14.70
CA GLY A 42 3.91 -2.57 14.62
C GLY A 42 3.41 -3.44 13.48
N CYS A 43 2.39 -2.99 12.72
CA CYS A 43 1.91 -3.72 11.56
C CYS A 43 2.58 -3.22 10.29
N SER A 44 2.72 -4.11 9.30
CA SER A 44 3.38 -3.78 8.04
C SER A 44 2.84 -4.60 6.88
N VAL A 45 3.05 -4.07 5.67
CA VAL A 45 2.89 -4.80 4.41
C VAL A 45 4.29 -5.25 3.99
N GLY A 46 4.44 -6.52 3.61
CA GLY A 46 5.73 -7.06 3.23
C GLY A 46 6.25 -6.48 1.91
N TYR A 47 7.56 -6.54 1.74
CA TYR A 47 8.21 -6.11 0.51
C TYR A 47 7.77 -6.99 -0.66
N HIS A 48 7.41 -6.37 -1.75
CA HIS A 48 7.08 -7.09 -2.98
C HIS A 48 7.37 -6.21 -4.19
N VAL A 49 7.72 -6.86 -5.31
CA VAL A 49 8.04 -6.17 -6.55
C VAL A 49 6.79 -6.08 -7.42
N HIS A 50 6.57 -4.92 -8.02
CA HIS A 50 5.45 -4.69 -8.94
C HIS A 50 5.83 -5.08 -10.35
N ASN A 51 4.99 -5.87 -11.02
CA ASN A 51 5.20 -6.33 -12.38
C ASN A 51 4.04 -5.88 -13.27
N GLY A 52 4.32 -5.00 -14.22
CA GLY A 52 3.34 -4.50 -15.18
C GLY A 52 2.45 -3.38 -14.65
N ASP A 53 2.61 -2.99 -13.40
CA ASP A 53 1.87 -1.88 -12.77
C ASP A 53 2.77 -1.14 -11.80
N GLY A 54 2.27 -0.04 -11.30
CA GLY A 54 2.93 0.72 -10.24
C GLY A 54 1.93 1.01 -9.12
N GLU A 55 2.43 1.60 -8.04
CA GLU A 55 1.60 1.91 -6.88
C GLU A 55 2.00 3.25 -6.28
N ASP A 56 1.01 4.09 -5.98
CA ASP A 56 1.23 5.33 -5.27
C ASP A 56 0.66 5.24 -3.86
N TYR A 57 1.45 5.66 -2.89
CA TYR A 57 1.04 5.73 -1.49
C TYR A 57 0.87 7.19 -1.10
N PHE A 58 -0.32 7.54 -0.65
CA PHE A 58 -0.61 8.87 -0.12
C PHE A 58 -0.95 8.73 1.37
N VAL A 59 -0.20 9.44 2.21
CA VAL A 59 -0.37 9.33 3.66
C VAL A 59 -1.45 10.29 4.15
N LEU A 60 -2.47 9.73 4.80
CA LEU A 60 -3.58 10.50 5.37
C LEU A 60 -3.30 10.90 6.82
N SER A 61 -2.71 10.01 7.61
CA SER A 61 -2.40 10.28 9.02
C SER A 61 -1.21 9.43 9.46
N GLY A 62 -0.54 9.85 10.53
CA GLY A 62 0.63 9.15 11.04
C GLY A 62 1.86 9.34 10.16
N VAL A 63 2.87 8.52 10.36
CA VAL A 63 4.09 8.50 9.55
C VAL A 63 4.27 7.11 8.97
N ALA A 64 4.37 7.02 7.66
CA ALA A 64 4.63 5.76 6.98
C ALA A 64 6.13 5.57 6.77
N THR A 65 6.64 4.41 7.16
CA THR A 65 8.01 4.00 6.88
C THR A 65 8.00 3.10 5.65
N LEU A 66 8.72 3.49 4.61
CA LEU A 66 8.73 2.83 3.32
C LEU A 66 10.13 2.36 2.96
N ASP A 67 10.25 1.06 2.60
CA ASP A 67 11.46 0.51 2.01
C ASP A 67 11.40 0.74 0.49
N ASP A 68 12.24 1.66 0.00
CA ASP A 68 12.29 2.00 -1.41
C ASP A 68 13.25 1.06 -2.14
N ASN A 69 12.70 -0.02 -2.69
CA ASN A 69 13.41 -0.99 -3.53
C ASN A 69 14.68 -1.55 -2.88
N HIS A 70 14.71 -1.70 -1.55
CA HIS A 70 15.88 -2.08 -0.74
C HIS A 70 17.09 -1.14 -0.87
N GLU A 71 16.92 0.02 -1.48
CA GLU A 71 17.99 0.98 -1.68
C GLU A 71 18.05 2.02 -0.56
N ARG A 72 16.88 2.39 0.00
CA ARG A 72 16.78 3.39 1.06
C ARG A 72 15.47 3.25 1.82
N THR A 73 15.41 3.86 2.99
CA THR A 73 14.20 3.97 3.79
C THR A 73 13.65 5.39 3.73
N LEU A 74 12.37 5.51 3.45
CA LEU A 74 11.67 6.80 3.40
C LEU A 74 10.68 6.90 4.54
N TYR A 75 10.46 8.11 5.02
CA TYR A 75 9.47 8.42 6.05
C TYR A 75 8.50 9.44 5.47
N LEU A 76 7.25 9.03 5.24
CA LEU A 76 6.22 9.89 4.65
C LEU A 76 5.30 10.43 5.74
N LYS A 77 5.10 11.74 5.73
CA LYS A 77 4.19 12.45 6.63
C LYS A 77 2.83 12.65 5.97
N PRO A 78 1.78 13.00 6.73
CA PRO A 78 0.47 13.28 6.13
C PRO A 78 0.56 14.31 5.02
N GLY A 79 -0.12 14.03 3.91
CA GLY A 79 -0.09 14.87 2.71
C GLY A 79 1.05 14.58 1.75
N GLU A 80 1.97 13.70 2.10
CA GLU A 80 3.05 13.27 1.22
C GLU A 80 2.71 11.97 0.52
N HIS A 81 3.31 11.73 -0.64
CA HIS A 81 3.13 10.49 -1.37
C HIS A 81 4.45 9.99 -1.96
N TYR A 82 4.45 8.72 -2.36
CA TYR A 82 5.56 8.12 -3.08
C TYR A 82 5.05 7.08 -4.07
N PHE A 83 5.53 7.15 -5.31
CA PHE A 83 5.15 6.24 -6.38
C PHE A 83 6.24 5.18 -6.60
N THR A 84 5.83 3.90 -6.56
CA THR A 84 6.70 2.77 -6.89
C THR A 84 6.34 2.28 -8.29
N PRO A 85 7.24 2.44 -9.28
CA PRO A 85 6.96 2.00 -10.64
C PRO A 85 7.09 0.49 -10.82
N SER A 86 6.65 -0.01 -11.98
CA SER A 86 6.84 -1.40 -12.37
C SER A 86 8.33 -1.76 -12.36
N GLY A 87 8.64 -2.97 -11.91
CA GLY A 87 10.00 -3.49 -11.80
C GLY A 87 10.70 -3.15 -10.49
N LYS A 88 10.06 -2.36 -9.62
CA LYS A 88 10.60 -1.99 -8.31
C LYS A 88 9.67 -2.41 -7.17
N GLY A 89 10.23 -2.57 -6.02
CA GLY A 89 9.48 -2.88 -4.80
C GLY A 89 9.40 -1.72 -3.82
#